data_caa3fa45c376d7648e13d864ef0e8bfb
#
_entry.id   caa3fa45c376d7648e13d864ef0e8bfb
#
_cell.length_a   1.000
_cell.length_b   1.000
_cell.length_c   1.000
_cell.angle_alpha   90.00
_cell.angle_beta   90.00
_cell.angle_gamma   90.00
#
_symmetry.space_group_name_H-M   'P 1'
#
loop_
_entity.id
_entity.type
_entity.pdbx_description
1 polymer ?
#
loop_
_entity_poly.entity_id
_entity_poly.type
_entity_poly.pdbx_seq_one_letter_code
_entity_poly.pdbx_strand_id
1 'polypeptide(L)'
;MKKGGAATRWGLHTSTAGGLGEMLVRAERMGETAAQIFVKSNRRWEMPPLQVGEAQEFQTKKGEQDLWVCSHAGYLINVAGSDETRQKSIRALAEEVSRAEELGLAAVVVHCGSRGEKESNEARRRAGEGFQEALERSGTQRVKLALENSAGQGSSLARDVAEWGELVQSIPERQRAACLDTAHAFAAGFDLRTEEGRSRLRAEVLREIGQENLVVIHANDSKTECGSRVDRHEHLGAGKIGADGLRSFLRDPSWAGIPRIGELPPGEREDRENLAFLRASCPTT
;
A
#
# COMPACT_ATOMS: atom_id res chain seq x y z
N MET A 1 -25.22 -11.01 -16.26
CA MET A 1 -24.16 -12.02 -16.07
C MET A 1 -23.29 -11.52 -14.91
N LYS A 2 -23.29 -12.19 -13.75
CA LYS A 2 -22.38 -11.87 -12.65
C LYS A 2 -20.96 -12.21 -13.16
N LYS A 3 -20.08 -11.21 -13.30
CA LYS A 3 -18.66 -11.46 -13.45
C LYS A 3 -18.24 -12.23 -12.20
N GLY A 4 -17.81 -13.48 -12.34
CA GLY A 4 -17.20 -14.22 -11.25
C GLY A 4 -16.05 -13.38 -10.71
N GLY A 5 -16.14 -12.96 -9.47
CA GLY A 5 -15.12 -12.14 -8.84
C GLY A 5 -13.81 -12.92 -8.79
N ALA A 6 -12.70 -12.29 -9.18
CA ALA A 6 -11.39 -12.89 -8.99
C ALA A 6 -11.20 -13.25 -7.52
N ALA A 7 -10.60 -14.41 -7.23
CA ALA A 7 -10.31 -14.81 -5.86
C ALA A 7 -9.44 -13.73 -5.19
N THR A 8 -9.79 -13.39 -3.94
CA THR A 8 -9.01 -12.42 -3.17
C THR A 8 -7.62 -13.00 -2.87
N ARG A 9 -6.57 -12.23 -3.13
CA ARG A 9 -5.18 -12.57 -2.90
C ARG A 9 -4.71 -12.06 -1.54
N TRP A 10 -3.73 -12.74 -0.94
CA TRP A 10 -3.16 -12.38 0.37
C TRP A 10 -1.67 -12.62 0.42
N GLY A 11 -0.98 -11.86 1.24
CA GLY A 11 0.45 -11.99 1.47
C GLY A 11 0.97 -10.96 2.45
N LEU A 12 2.28 -10.81 2.48
CA LEU A 12 2.99 -9.93 3.39
C LEU A 12 3.90 -8.95 2.64
N HIS A 13 4.45 -8.00 3.37
CA HIS A 13 5.61 -7.25 2.93
C HIS A 13 6.85 -8.13 3.02
N THR A 14 7.16 -8.80 1.90
CA THR A 14 8.17 -9.86 1.83
C THR A 14 9.55 -9.29 1.59
N SER A 15 10.52 -9.74 2.40
CA SER A 15 11.92 -9.29 2.32
C SER A 15 12.57 -9.66 0.99
N THR A 16 13.28 -8.71 0.39
CA THR A 16 14.12 -8.90 -0.80
C THR A 16 15.59 -9.21 -0.45
N ALA A 17 15.90 -9.52 0.80
CA ALA A 17 17.25 -9.93 1.20
C ALA A 17 17.67 -11.20 0.43
N GLY A 18 18.84 -11.17 -0.19
CA GLY A 18 19.34 -12.23 -1.07
C GLY A 18 18.92 -12.08 -2.55
N GLY A 19 18.16 -11.02 -2.89
CA GLY A 19 17.70 -10.72 -4.25
C GLY A 19 16.25 -11.10 -4.53
N LEU A 20 15.78 -10.73 -5.72
CA LEU A 20 14.39 -10.93 -6.14
C LEU A 20 14.01 -12.42 -6.27
N GLY A 21 14.95 -13.27 -6.69
CA GLY A 21 14.73 -14.73 -6.76
C GLY A 21 14.44 -15.34 -5.39
N GLU A 22 15.20 -14.95 -4.36
CA GLU A 22 14.98 -15.41 -2.99
C GLU A 22 13.67 -14.90 -2.39
N MET A 23 13.23 -13.72 -2.77
CA MET A 23 11.91 -13.20 -2.41
C MET A 23 10.79 -14.13 -2.93
N LEU A 24 10.87 -14.54 -4.21
CA LEU A 24 9.88 -15.45 -4.81
C LEU A 24 9.85 -16.82 -4.11
N VAL A 25 11.03 -17.36 -3.76
CA VAL A 25 11.14 -18.61 -2.99
C VAL A 25 10.48 -18.47 -1.61
N ARG A 26 10.66 -17.32 -0.94
CA ARG A 26 9.98 -17.06 0.36
C ARG A 26 8.47 -17.00 0.21
N ALA A 27 7.97 -16.25 -0.77
CA ALA A 27 6.54 -16.13 -1.03
C ALA A 27 5.90 -17.50 -1.31
N GLU A 28 6.53 -18.31 -2.16
CA GLU A 28 6.07 -19.68 -2.47
C GLU A 28 6.05 -20.58 -1.22
N ARG A 29 7.15 -20.58 -0.44
CA ARG A 29 7.24 -21.38 0.80
C ARG A 29 6.16 -21.00 1.81
N MET A 30 5.77 -19.73 1.85
CA MET A 30 4.75 -19.21 2.74
C MET A 30 3.32 -19.36 2.18
N GLY A 31 3.18 -19.76 0.91
CA GLY A 31 1.88 -19.90 0.24
C GLY A 31 1.19 -18.57 -0.01
N GLU A 32 1.97 -17.50 -0.22
CA GLU A 32 1.45 -16.18 -0.56
C GLU A 32 0.88 -16.17 -1.99
N THR A 33 -0.22 -15.49 -2.19
CA THR A 33 -0.83 -15.24 -3.52
C THR A 33 -0.71 -13.77 -3.94
N ALA A 34 -0.30 -12.92 -3.01
CA ALA A 34 0.15 -11.55 -3.25
C ALA A 34 1.38 -11.27 -2.40
N ALA A 35 2.20 -10.30 -2.78
CA ALA A 35 3.32 -9.83 -1.98
C ALA A 35 3.58 -8.34 -2.21
N GLN A 36 4.13 -7.68 -1.22
CA GLN A 36 4.69 -6.33 -1.36
C GLN A 36 6.19 -6.38 -1.10
N ILE A 37 6.95 -5.57 -1.83
CA ILE A 37 8.40 -5.51 -1.70
C ILE A 37 8.89 -4.06 -1.67
N PHE A 38 10.11 -3.85 -1.18
CA PHE A 38 10.89 -2.67 -1.55
C PHE A 38 11.74 -3.00 -2.79
N VAL A 39 11.66 -2.16 -3.83
CA VAL A 39 12.49 -2.32 -5.04
C VAL A 39 13.92 -1.80 -4.86
N LYS A 40 14.18 -1.13 -3.73
CA LYS A 40 15.50 -0.68 -3.26
C LYS A 40 15.51 -0.58 -1.73
N SER A 41 16.64 -0.22 -1.13
CA SER A 41 16.66 0.12 0.30
C SER A 41 15.74 1.29 0.60
N ASN A 42 14.78 1.10 1.51
CA ASN A 42 13.78 2.10 1.90
C ASN A 42 14.34 3.32 2.68
N ARG A 43 15.65 3.29 3.01
CA ARG A 43 16.38 4.34 3.76
C ARG A 43 17.46 5.02 2.93
N ARG A 44 17.53 4.76 1.62
CA ARG A 44 18.52 5.38 0.72
C ARG A 44 17.82 6.03 -0.45
N TRP A 45 18.43 7.11 -0.96
CA TRP A 45 17.97 7.77 -2.17
C TRP A 45 18.37 7.01 -3.43
N GLU A 46 19.59 6.50 -3.46
CA GLU A 46 20.14 5.79 -4.62
C GLU A 46 19.52 4.40 -4.79
N MET A 47 19.37 4.02 -6.02
CA MET A 47 18.89 2.71 -6.43
C MET A 47 19.89 2.07 -7.41
N PRO A 48 20.61 1.01 -7.01
CA PRO A 48 21.51 0.32 -7.91
C PRO A 48 20.74 -0.31 -9.08
N PRO A 49 21.36 -0.42 -10.28
CA PRO A 49 20.73 -1.09 -11.41
C PRO A 49 20.47 -2.57 -11.12
N LEU A 50 19.47 -3.16 -11.79
CA LEU A 50 19.28 -4.61 -11.81
C LEU A 50 20.44 -5.28 -12.58
N GLN A 51 20.70 -6.54 -12.25
CA GLN A 51 21.58 -7.36 -13.07
C GLN A 51 20.94 -7.64 -14.43
N VAL A 52 21.77 -7.86 -15.44
CA VAL A 52 21.28 -8.18 -16.79
C VAL A 52 20.42 -9.46 -16.73
N GLY A 53 19.18 -9.37 -17.21
CA GLY A 53 18.25 -10.50 -17.22
C GLY A 53 17.43 -10.68 -15.93
N GLU A 54 17.80 -10.04 -14.80
CA GLU A 54 17.13 -10.21 -13.52
C GLU A 54 15.62 -9.86 -13.57
N ALA A 55 15.29 -8.78 -14.27
CA ALA A 55 13.87 -8.37 -14.43
C ALA A 55 13.06 -9.42 -15.20
N GLN A 56 13.61 -9.95 -16.30
CA GLN A 56 12.95 -10.95 -17.11
C GLN A 56 12.78 -12.28 -16.35
N GLU A 57 13.79 -12.70 -15.61
CA GLU A 57 13.74 -13.88 -14.76
C GLU A 57 12.66 -13.75 -13.67
N PHE A 58 12.64 -12.58 -12.99
CA PHE A 58 11.64 -12.28 -11.99
C PHE A 58 10.23 -12.30 -12.55
N GLN A 59 9.99 -11.65 -13.69
CA GLN A 59 8.66 -11.64 -14.34
C GLN A 59 8.20 -13.05 -14.70
N THR A 60 9.09 -13.86 -15.24
CA THR A 60 8.79 -15.26 -15.65
C THR A 60 8.37 -16.07 -14.42
N LYS A 61 9.22 -16.14 -13.41
CA LYS A 61 8.96 -16.92 -12.18
C LYS A 61 7.73 -16.43 -11.42
N LYS A 62 7.56 -15.11 -11.31
CA LYS A 62 6.36 -14.50 -10.72
C LYS A 62 5.09 -14.93 -11.46
N GLY A 63 5.15 -14.99 -12.80
CA GLY A 63 4.04 -15.46 -13.64
C GLY A 63 3.73 -16.94 -13.45
N GLU A 64 4.75 -17.80 -13.36
CA GLU A 64 4.60 -19.24 -13.07
C GLU A 64 3.93 -19.52 -11.74
N GLN A 65 4.21 -18.68 -10.72
CA GLN A 65 3.59 -18.75 -9.38
C GLN A 65 2.20 -18.10 -9.31
N ASP A 66 1.74 -17.44 -10.38
CA ASP A 66 0.54 -16.57 -10.36
C ASP A 66 0.54 -15.58 -9.18
N LEU A 67 1.72 -15.06 -8.83
CA LEU A 67 1.91 -14.15 -7.70
C LEU A 67 1.61 -12.70 -8.12
N TRP A 68 0.65 -12.05 -7.45
CA TRP A 68 0.44 -10.62 -7.58
C TRP A 68 1.46 -9.86 -6.74
N VAL A 69 2.18 -8.91 -7.33
CA VAL A 69 3.22 -8.16 -6.60
C VAL A 69 3.05 -6.66 -6.80
N CYS A 70 3.10 -5.91 -5.71
CA CYS A 70 3.30 -4.46 -5.70
C CYS A 70 4.61 -4.12 -4.97
N SER A 71 5.04 -2.86 -5.09
CA SER A 71 6.10 -2.34 -4.23
C SER A 71 5.58 -1.25 -3.31
N HIS A 72 6.28 -1.01 -2.22
CA HIS A 72 6.14 0.19 -1.40
C HIS A 72 7.31 1.13 -1.67
N ALA A 73 7.04 2.41 -1.78
CA ALA A 73 8.07 3.43 -1.97
C ALA A 73 8.87 3.68 -0.68
N GLY A 74 10.10 4.16 -0.83
CA GLY A 74 10.99 4.41 0.30
C GLY A 74 10.45 5.46 1.27
N TYR A 75 10.71 5.29 2.57
CA TYR A 75 10.21 6.18 3.64
C TYR A 75 10.75 7.62 3.59
N LEU A 76 11.80 7.87 2.80
CA LEU A 76 12.36 9.22 2.65
C LEU A 76 11.52 10.11 1.71
N ILE A 77 10.60 9.52 0.95
CA ILE A 77 9.80 10.23 -0.06
C ILE A 77 8.78 11.15 0.63
N ASN A 78 8.91 12.44 0.36
CA ASN A 78 7.94 13.47 0.74
C ASN A 78 7.88 14.55 -0.36
N VAL A 79 7.01 14.35 -1.33
CA VAL A 79 6.84 15.26 -2.48
C VAL A 79 6.20 16.60 -2.11
N ALA A 80 5.60 16.73 -0.91
CA ALA A 80 5.10 17.99 -0.35
C ALA A 80 6.14 18.75 0.48
N GLY A 81 7.31 18.16 0.75
CA GLY A 81 8.34 18.68 1.64
C GLY A 81 8.99 19.99 1.18
N SER A 82 10.16 20.32 1.77
CA SER A 82 10.99 21.44 1.30
C SER A 82 11.40 21.24 -0.15
N ASP A 83 11.82 22.29 -0.83
CA ASP A 83 12.18 22.20 -2.27
C ASP A 83 13.28 21.19 -2.51
N GLU A 84 14.28 21.11 -1.64
CA GLU A 84 15.34 20.09 -1.73
C GLU A 84 14.80 18.68 -1.56
N THR A 85 14.00 18.44 -0.49
CA THR A 85 13.39 17.14 -0.22
C THR A 85 12.43 16.75 -1.35
N ARG A 86 11.64 17.70 -1.84
CA ARG A 86 10.71 17.49 -2.95
C ARG A 86 11.44 17.01 -4.20
N GLN A 87 12.50 17.70 -4.61
CA GLN A 87 13.26 17.33 -5.81
C GLN A 87 13.94 15.95 -5.70
N LYS A 88 14.46 15.61 -4.52
CA LYS A 88 14.97 14.26 -4.25
C LYS A 88 13.87 13.21 -4.27
N SER A 89 12.72 13.51 -3.68
CA SER A 89 11.55 12.62 -3.61
C SER A 89 10.97 12.32 -4.98
N ILE A 90 10.79 13.34 -5.82
CA ILE A 90 10.29 13.18 -7.19
C ILE A 90 11.21 12.27 -8.02
N ARG A 91 12.53 12.49 -7.95
CA ARG A 91 13.49 11.65 -8.66
C ARG A 91 13.46 10.20 -8.16
N ALA A 92 13.53 10.01 -6.85
CA ALA A 92 13.53 8.69 -6.24
C ALA A 92 12.22 7.93 -6.54
N LEU A 93 11.07 8.60 -6.46
CA LEU A 93 9.79 7.99 -6.80
C LEU A 93 9.71 7.62 -8.29
N ALA A 94 10.18 8.50 -9.18
CA ALA A 94 10.23 8.19 -10.61
C ALA A 94 11.08 6.95 -10.90
N GLU A 95 12.24 6.83 -10.26
CA GLU A 95 13.11 5.65 -10.38
C GLU A 95 12.44 4.39 -9.83
N GLU A 96 11.74 4.47 -8.68
CA GLU A 96 11.02 3.34 -8.10
C GLU A 96 9.84 2.88 -8.97
N VAL A 97 9.09 3.83 -9.56
CA VAL A 97 8.00 3.52 -10.50
C VAL A 97 8.55 2.91 -11.80
N SER A 98 9.64 3.45 -12.34
CA SER A 98 10.31 2.87 -13.51
C SER A 98 10.81 1.44 -13.25
N ARG A 99 11.39 1.20 -12.07
CA ARG A 99 11.81 -0.13 -11.63
C ARG A 99 10.61 -1.09 -11.48
N ALA A 100 9.50 -0.61 -10.94
CA ALA A 100 8.27 -1.40 -10.83
C ALA A 100 7.73 -1.78 -12.22
N GLU A 101 7.79 -0.87 -13.20
CA GLU A 101 7.43 -1.16 -14.60
C GLU A 101 8.36 -2.22 -15.20
N GLU A 102 9.68 -2.09 -14.99
CA GLU A 102 10.69 -3.04 -15.45
C GLU A 102 10.47 -4.45 -14.85
N LEU A 103 10.06 -4.54 -13.58
CA LEU A 103 9.74 -5.79 -12.90
C LEU A 103 8.31 -6.31 -13.19
N GLY A 104 7.49 -5.58 -13.93
CA GLY A 104 6.10 -5.95 -14.21
C GLY A 104 5.25 -6.00 -12.94
N LEU A 105 5.47 -5.07 -11.98
CA LEU A 105 4.65 -4.96 -10.77
C LEU A 105 3.31 -4.31 -11.08
N ALA A 106 2.32 -4.57 -10.24
CA ALA A 106 0.97 -4.04 -10.42
C ALA A 106 0.86 -2.56 -10.00
N ALA A 107 1.53 -2.17 -8.91
CA ALA A 107 1.47 -0.84 -8.35
C ALA A 107 2.73 -0.51 -7.53
N VAL A 108 2.95 0.78 -7.32
CA VAL A 108 3.81 1.33 -6.27
C VAL A 108 2.92 2.00 -5.24
N VAL A 109 2.93 1.53 -4.01
CA VAL A 109 2.27 2.17 -2.87
C VAL A 109 3.18 3.28 -2.35
N VAL A 110 2.61 4.43 -2.02
CA VAL A 110 3.35 5.55 -1.46
C VAL A 110 2.51 6.36 -0.48
N HIS A 111 3.11 6.72 0.65
CA HIS A 111 2.52 7.68 1.58
C HIS A 111 2.39 9.05 0.91
N CYS A 112 1.32 9.78 1.22
CA CYS A 112 1.06 11.10 0.64
C CYS A 112 2.04 12.20 1.07
N GLY A 113 2.93 11.89 2.02
CA GLY A 113 3.93 12.81 2.56
C GLY A 113 3.39 13.66 3.70
N SER A 114 4.13 14.71 4.04
CA SER A 114 3.78 15.62 5.13
C SER A 114 3.98 17.07 4.72
N ARG A 115 3.09 17.94 5.22
CA ARG A 115 3.08 19.37 4.89
C ARG A 115 4.17 20.19 5.62
N GLY A 116 4.69 19.68 6.74
CA GLY A 116 5.54 20.48 7.62
C GLY A 116 4.77 21.71 8.15
N GLU A 117 5.33 22.88 7.92
CA GLU A 117 4.73 24.18 8.30
C GLU A 117 3.86 24.81 7.21
N LYS A 118 3.74 24.19 6.03
CA LYS A 118 2.94 24.73 4.92
C LYS A 118 1.45 24.67 5.21
N GLU A 119 0.71 25.58 4.59
CA GLU A 119 -0.74 25.55 4.56
C GLU A 119 -1.24 24.27 3.86
N SER A 120 -2.35 23.71 4.34
CA SER A 120 -2.86 22.41 3.85
C SER A 120 -3.14 22.40 2.35
N ASN A 121 -3.77 23.46 1.82
CA ASN A 121 -4.06 23.55 0.39
C ASN A 121 -2.80 23.61 -0.46
N GLU A 122 -1.79 24.39 -0.04
CA GLU A 122 -0.49 24.44 -0.72
C GLU A 122 0.19 23.07 -0.70
N ALA A 123 0.23 22.41 0.44
CA ALA A 123 0.87 21.10 0.57
C ALA A 123 0.20 20.04 -0.31
N ARG A 124 -1.14 20.00 -0.35
CA ARG A 124 -1.89 19.08 -1.24
C ARG A 124 -1.58 19.34 -2.71
N ARG A 125 -1.63 20.60 -3.14
CA ARG A 125 -1.29 20.97 -4.52
C ARG A 125 0.13 20.52 -4.86
N ARG A 126 1.10 20.82 -3.99
CA ARG A 126 2.51 20.41 -4.17
C ARG A 126 2.67 18.90 -4.24
N ALA A 127 1.94 18.16 -3.40
CA ALA A 127 1.95 16.70 -3.43
C ALA A 127 1.42 16.17 -4.77
N GLY A 128 0.24 16.62 -5.20
CA GLY A 128 -0.36 16.23 -6.48
C GLY A 128 0.56 16.50 -7.66
N GLU A 129 1.10 17.72 -7.77
CA GLU A 129 2.07 18.10 -8.81
C GLU A 129 3.34 17.23 -8.75
N GLY A 130 3.83 16.92 -7.55
CA GLY A 130 5.02 16.10 -7.37
C GLY A 130 4.82 14.65 -7.80
N PHE A 131 3.66 14.06 -7.51
CA PHE A 131 3.30 12.72 -7.99
C PHE A 131 3.15 12.67 -9.50
N GLN A 132 2.48 13.67 -10.11
CA GLN A 132 2.37 13.78 -11.57
C GLN A 132 3.74 13.88 -12.23
N GLU A 133 4.61 14.77 -11.73
CA GLU A 133 5.97 14.92 -12.22
C GLU A 133 6.80 13.63 -12.11
N ALA A 134 6.66 12.88 -11.00
CA ALA A 134 7.34 11.60 -10.84
C ALA A 134 6.85 10.55 -11.84
N LEU A 135 5.53 10.49 -12.10
CA LEU A 135 4.95 9.60 -13.11
C LEU A 135 5.41 9.97 -14.53
N GLU A 136 5.42 11.24 -14.87
CA GLU A 136 5.93 11.71 -16.17
C GLU A 136 7.40 11.33 -16.37
N ARG A 137 8.24 11.57 -15.36
CA ARG A 137 9.67 11.24 -15.41
C ARG A 137 9.92 9.73 -15.48
N SER A 138 9.08 8.91 -14.85
CA SER A 138 9.22 7.46 -14.88
C SER A 138 8.92 6.83 -16.24
N GLY A 139 8.11 7.51 -17.07
CA GLY A 139 7.64 6.99 -18.35
C GLY A 139 6.73 5.76 -18.26
N THR A 140 6.23 5.42 -17.05
CA THR A 140 5.40 4.24 -16.83
C THR A 140 4.14 4.24 -17.70
N GLN A 141 3.77 3.05 -18.18
CA GLN A 141 2.57 2.86 -18.98
C GLN A 141 1.54 1.95 -18.30
N ARG A 142 1.97 1.11 -17.37
CA ARG A 142 1.13 0.05 -16.78
C ARG A 142 1.03 0.14 -15.27
N VAL A 143 2.12 0.54 -14.59
CA VAL A 143 2.19 0.58 -13.13
C VAL A 143 1.27 1.65 -12.58
N LYS A 144 0.47 1.28 -11.58
CA LYS A 144 -0.37 2.20 -10.84
C LYS A 144 0.43 2.88 -9.71
N LEU A 145 0.13 4.14 -9.43
CA LEU A 145 0.63 4.82 -8.23
C LEU A 145 -0.47 4.82 -7.17
N ALA A 146 -0.34 3.97 -6.18
CA ALA A 146 -1.33 3.79 -5.12
C ALA A 146 -1.02 4.71 -3.94
N LEU A 147 -1.74 5.81 -3.83
CA LEU A 147 -1.60 6.71 -2.69
C LEU A 147 -2.26 6.06 -1.46
N GLU A 148 -1.56 6.08 -0.33
CA GLU A 148 -1.99 5.45 0.90
C GLU A 148 -2.59 6.46 1.88
N ASN A 149 -3.70 6.10 2.55
CA ASN A 149 -4.22 6.87 3.68
C ASN A 149 -3.23 6.86 4.85
N SER A 150 -3.26 7.86 5.71
CA SER A 150 -2.33 7.98 6.83
C SER A 150 -3.02 7.96 8.19
N ALA A 151 -2.27 7.56 9.22
CA ALA A 151 -2.70 7.62 10.62
C ALA A 151 -2.94 9.07 11.11
N GLY A 152 -2.41 10.06 10.42
CA GLY A 152 -2.48 11.47 10.83
C GLY A 152 -1.39 11.86 11.83
N GLN A 153 -0.26 11.14 11.85
CA GLN A 153 0.87 11.45 12.71
C GLN A 153 1.54 12.77 12.28
N GLY A 154 1.76 13.67 13.21
CA GLY A 154 2.39 14.97 12.94
C GLY A 154 1.58 15.79 11.93
N SER A 155 2.22 16.15 10.82
CA SER A 155 1.65 16.92 9.71
C SER A 155 1.43 16.09 8.44
N SER A 156 1.25 14.76 8.58
CA SER A 156 1.00 13.87 7.44
C SER A 156 -0.27 14.26 6.69
N LEU A 157 -0.21 14.18 5.36
CA LEU A 157 -1.35 14.32 4.46
C LEU A 157 -2.17 13.02 4.42
N ALA A 158 -3.39 13.09 3.86
CA ALA A 158 -4.27 11.94 3.65
C ALA A 158 -4.74 11.21 4.95
N ARG A 159 -4.83 11.93 6.06
CA ARG A 159 -5.51 11.42 7.26
C ARG A 159 -7.02 11.40 7.09
N ASP A 160 -7.55 12.47 6.52
CA ASP A 160 -8.95 12.62 6.17
C ASP A 160 -9.21 11.97 4.83
N VAL A 161 -10.30 11.19 4.71
CA VAL A 161 -10.61 10.45 3.48
C VAL A 161 -10.91 11.39 2.32
N ALA A 162 -11.49 12.57 2.57
CA ALA A 162 -11.71 13.57 1.54
C ALA A 162 -10.39 14.15 1.02
N GLU A 163 -9.45 14.49 1.92
CA GLU A 163 -8.10 14.92 1.53
C GLU A 163 -7.36 13.84 0.75
N TRP A 164 -7.47 12.57 1.17
CA TRP A 164 -6.90 11.44 0.46
C TRP A 164 -7.52 11.29 -0.94
N GLY A 165 -8.85 11.43 -1.04
CA GLY A 165 -9.57 11.42 -2.31
C GLY A 165 -9.11 12.51 -3.28
N GLU A 166 -8.97 13.75 -2.81
CA GLU A 166 -8.43 14.85 -3.62
C GLU A 166 -7.04 14.53 -4.20
N LEU A 167 -6.15 13.97 -3.38
CA LEU A 167 -4.82 13.55 -3.82
C LEU A 167 -4.87 12.40 -4.83
N VAL A 168 -5.70 11.38 -4.58
CA VAL A 168 -5.90 10.26 -5.52
C VAL A 168 -6.45 10.78 -6.86
N GLN A 169 -7.41 11.69 -6.84
CA GLN A 169 -7.97 12.28 -8.06
C GLN A 169 -6.97 13.16 -8.81
N SER A 170 -5.93 13.69 -8.16
CA SER A 170 -4.86 14.43 -8.83
C SER A 170 -3.96 13.54 -9.70
N ILE A 171 -3.95 12.21 -9.49
CA ILE A 171 -3.18 11.27 -10.30
C ILE A 171 -3.86 11.05 -11.65
N PRO A 172 -3.12 11.02 -12.78
CA PRO A 172 -3.69 10.70 -14.08
C PRO A 172 -4.47 9.39 -14.05
N GLU A 173 -5.66 9.35 -14.63
CA GLU A 173 -6.63 8.24 -14.53
C GLU A 173 -5.99 6.87 -14.81
N ARG A 174 -5.10 6.82 -15.80
CA ARG A 174 -4.43 5.57 -16.20
C ARG A 174 -3.55 4.98 -15.09
N GLN A 175 -2.87 5.82 -14.30
CA GLN A 175 -1.96 5.43 -13.21
C GLN A 175 -2.62 5.55 -11.83
N ARG A 176 -3.85 6.10 -11.76
CA ARG A 176 -4.57 6.36 -10.52
C ARG A 176 -4.83 5.08 -9.76
N ALA A 177 -4.45 5.08 -8.48
CA ALA A 177 -4.77 4.02 -7.53
C ALA A 177 -4.72 4.52 -6.09
N ALA A 178 -5.22 3.70 -5.18
CA ALA A 178 -5.23 3.93 -3.75
C ALA A 178 -4.89 2.64 -2.99
N CYS A 179 -4.26 2.79 -1.83
CA CYS A 179 -4.02 1.76 -0.85
C CYS A 179 -4.73 2.13 0.45
N LEU A 180 -5.56 1.24 0.98
CA LEU A 180 -6.24 1.44 2.27
C LEU A 180 -5.53 0.64 3.36
N ASP A 181 -4.90 1.35 4.31
CA ASP A 181 -4.34 0.75 5.52
C ASP A 181 -5.36 0.79 6.67
N THR A 182 -5.60 -0.38 7.28
CA THR A 182 -6.58 -0.54 8.37
C THR A 182 -6.11 0.03 9.69
N ALA A 183 -4.81 -0.08 10.01
CA ALA A 183 -4.22 0.52 11.22
C ALA A 183 -4.19 2.05 11.11
N HIS A 184 -3.87 2.59 9.94
CA HIS A 184 -3.94 4.03 9.68
C HIS A 184 -5.36 4.56 9.81
N ALA A 185 -6.34 3.90 9.20
CA ALA A 185 -7.75 4.29 9.33
C ALA A 185 -8.22 4.28 10.79
N PHE A 186 -7.83 3.25 11.56
CA PHE A 186 -8.14 3.14 12.97
C PHE A 186 -7.49 4.27 13.79
N ALA A 187 -6.20 4.51 13.57
CA ALA A 187 -5.48 5.60 14.22
C ALA A 187 -6.01 7.00 13.83
N ALA A 188 -6.57 7.15 12.62
CA ALA A 188 -7.24 8.37 12.16
C ALA A 188 -8.63 8.57 12.78
N GLY A 189 -9.23 7.55 13.42
CA GLY A 189 -10.49 7.65 14.17
C GLY A 189 -11.67 6.87 13.58
N PHE A 190 -11.42 5.94 12.66
CA PHE A 190 -12.43 4.99 12.22
C PHE A 190 -12.38 3.74 13.09
N ASP A 191 -13.34 3.61 14.02
CA ASP A 191 -13.35 2.45 14.93
C ASP A 191 -13.80 1.17 14.22
N LEU A 192 -12.83 0.41 13.70
CA LEU A 192 -13.09 -0.82 12.96
C LEU A 192 -13.66 -1.95 13.82
N ARG A 193 -13.68 -1.82 15.14
CA ARG A 193 -14.33 -2.77 16.07
C ARG A 193 -15.85 -2.71 15.94
N THR A 194 -16.38 -1.55 15.56
CA THR A 194 -17.82 -1.29 15.48
C THR A 194 -18.34 -1.35 14.05
N GLU A 195 -19.60 -1.76 13.88
CA GLU A 195 -20.25 -1.71 12.56
C GLU A 195 -20.40 -0.27 12.06
N GLU A 196 -20.68 0.68 12.94
CA GLU A 196 -20.77 2.10 12.59
C GLU A 196 -19.47 2.63 12.01
N GLY A 197 -18.33 2.35 12.66
CA GLY A 197 -17.01 2.80 12.20
C GLY A 197 -16.62 2.18 10.86
N ARG A 198 -16.88 0.87 10.67
CA ARG A 198 -16.64 0.18 9.40
C ARG A 198 -17.51 0.71 8.27
N SER A 199 -18.83 0.90 8.54
CA SER A 199 -19.77 1.43 7.56
C SER A 199 -19.45 2.86 7.16
N ARG A 200 -19.03 3.71 8.12
CA ARG A 200 -18.58 5.08 7.86
C ARG A 200 -17.33 5.08 6.95
N LEU A 201 -16.29 4.32 7.30
CA LEU A 201 -15.07 4.23 6.48
C LEU A 201 -15.39 3.76 5.07
N ARG A 202 -16.19 2.68 4.95
CA ARG A 202 -16.61 2.16 3.65
C ARG A 202 -17.31 3.22 2.81
N ALA A 203 -18.30 3.89 3.39
CA ALA A 203 -19.07 4.92 2.68
C ALA A 203 -18.19 6.07 2.21
N GLU A 204 -17.27 6.55 3.05
CA GLU A 204 -16.34 7.62 2.68
C GLU A 204 -15.36 7.17 1.61
N VAL A 205 -14.75 5.98 1.72
CA VAL A 205 -13.82 5.44 0.72
C VAL A 205 -14.51 5.24 -0.63
N LEU A 206 -15.70 4.65 -0.66
CA LEU A 206 -16.44 4.44 -1.91
C LEU A 206 -16.85 5.77 -2.57
N ARG A 207 -17.15 6.80 -1.78
CA ARG A 207 -17.53 8.12 -2.30
C ARG A 207 -16.33 8.90 -2.85
N GLU A 208 -15.21 8.96 -2.10
CA GLU A 208 -14.08 9.84 -2.40
C GLU A 208 -13.04 9.18 -3.31
N ILE A 209 -12.84 7.87 -3.15
CA ILE A 209 -11.82 7.11 -3.87
C ILE A 209 -12.43 6.36 -5.06
N GLY A 210 -13.58 5.71 -4.84
CA GLY A 210 -14.16 4.73 -5.76
C GLY A 210 -13.53 3.34 -5.60
N GLN A 211 -14.35 2.31 -5.71
CA GLN A 211 -13.89 0.92 -5.58
C GLN A 211 -12.85 0.55 -6.66
N GLU A 212 -13.01 1.09 -7.85
CA GLU A 212 -12.15 0.83 -9.02
C GLU A 212 -10.70 1.35 -8.86
N ASN A 213 -10.50 2.35 -8.00
CA ASN A 213 -9.17 2.91 -7.71
C ASN A 213 -8.48 2.19 -6.54
N LEU A 214 -9.22 1.45 -5.70
CA LEU A 214 -8.63 0.73 -4.57
C LEU A 214 -7.99 -0.58 -5.06
N VAL A 215 -6.66 -0.63 -5.09
CA VAL A 215 -5.91 -1.75 -5.70
C VAL A 215 -5.25 -2.66 -4.68
N VAL A 216 -5.11 -2.24 -3.43
CA VAL A 216 -4.54 -3.03 -2.34
C VAL A 216 -5.08 -2.54 -0.99
N ILE A 217 -5.22 -3.46 -0.06
CA ILE A 217 -5.50 -3.18 1.35
C ILE A 217 -4.30 -3.63 2.16
N HIS A 218 -3.68 -2.70 2.91
CA HIS A 218 -2.77 -3.04 3.98
C HIS A 218 -3.60 -3.50 5.18
N ALA A 219 -3.59 -4.80 5.40
CA ALA A 219 -4.32 -5.42 6.50
C ALA A 219 -3.40 -5.49 7.72
N ASN A 220 -3.47 -4.47 8.55
CA ASN A 220 -2.63 -4.30 9.73
C ASN A 220 -3.49 -4.12 10.98
N ASP A 221 -3.11 -4.74 12.10
CA ASP A 221 -3.67 -4.36 13.39
C ASP A 221 -2.87 -3.20 14.01
N SER A 222 -3.45 -2.51 14.97
CA SER A 222 -2.83 -1.33 15.57
C SER A 222 -2.39 -1.60 17.01
N LYS A 223 -1.16 -1.20 17.35
CA LYS A 223 -0.69 -1.16 18.75
C LYS A 223 -1.36 -0.08 19.58
N THR A 224 -1.92 0.94 18.92
CA THR A 224 -2.42 2.15 19.56
C THR A 224 -3.94 2.24 19.47
N GLU A 225 -4.54 3.07 20.33
CA GLU A 225 -5.98 3.23 20.39
C GLU A 225 -6.55 3.96 19.17
N CYS A 226 -7.86 3.78 18.95
CA CYS A 226 -8.61 4.49 17.92
C CYS A 226 -8.46 6.01 18.10
N GLY A 227 -8.15 6.71 17.01
CA GLY A 227 -7.97 8.17 17.05
C GLY A 227 -6.65 8.65 17.64
N SER A 228 -5.71 7.75 17.94
CA SER A 228 -4.39 8.07 18.53
C SER A 228 -3.50 8.93 17.65
N ARG A 229 -3.69 8.86 16.32
CA ARG A 229 -2.82 9.46 15.30
C ARG A 229 -1.37 8.96 15.38
N VAL A 230 -1.18 7.71 15.75
CA VAL A 230 0.13 7.08 15.87
C VAL A 230 0.17 5.84 14.99
N ASP A 231 1.09 5.84 14.05
CA ASP A 231 1.35 4.72 13.14
C ASP A 231 2.24 3.69 13.84
N ARG A 232 1.63 2.59 14.29
CA ARG A 232 2.32 1.43 14.90
C ARG A 232 1.52 0.17 14.65
N HIS A 233 2.04 -0.67 13.78
CA HIS A 233 1.43 -1.94 13.40
C HIS A 233 1.65 -3.04 14.45
N GLU A 234 0.66 -3.91 14.59
CA GLU A 234 0.70 -5.12 15.39
C GLU A 234 0.25 -6.32 14.55
N HIS A 235 0.59 -7.53 14.99
CA HIS A 235 0.13 -8.77 14.36
C HIS A 235 -1.39 -8.85 14.32
N LEU A 236 -1.92 -9.46 13.27
CA LEU A 236 -3.36 -9.51 13.00
C LEU A 236 -4.14 -10.18 14.14
N GLY A 237 -5.02 -9.43 14.74
CA GLY A 237 -5.85 -9.86 15.85
C GLY A 237 -5.21 -9.75 17.22
N ALA A 238 -3.94 -9.31 17.32
CA ALA A 238 -3.23 -9.10 18.58
C ALA A 238 -3.21 -7.63 19.03
N GLY A 239 -3.65 -6.72 18.17
CA GLY A 239 -3.69 -5.29 18.45
C GLY A 239 -5.03 -4.78 18.97
N LYS A 240 -5.24 -3.48 18.86
CA LYS A 240 -6.40 -2.76 19.39
C LYS A 240 -7.64 -2.80 18.51
N ILE A 241 -7.48 -3.10 17.22
CA ILE A 241 -8.62 -3.42 16.34
C ILE A 241 -9.15 -4.82 16.70
N GLY A 242 -8.23 -5.76 16.91
CA GLY A 242 -8.54 -7.13 17.30
C GLY A 242 -9.09 -7.99 16.16
N ALA A 243 -9.10 -9.30 16.41
CA ALA A 243 -9.44 -10.30 15.41
C ALA A 243 -10.84 -10.12 14.80
N ASP A 244 -11.83 -9.80 15.62
CA ASP A 244 -13.22 -9.69 15.15
C ASP A 244 -13.45 -8.43 14.32
N GLY A 245 -12.85 -7.30 14.71
CA GLY A 245 -12.89 -6.05 13.95
C GLY A 245 -12.26 -6.20 12.57
N LEU A 246 -11.04 -6.77 12.53
CA LEU A 246 -10.33 -7.00 11.26
C LEU A 246 -11.06 -8.01 10.37
N ARG A 247 -11.52 -9.15 10.90
CA ARG A 247 -12.27 -10.13 10.11
C ARG A 247 -13.55 -9.55 9.55
N SER A 248 -14.29 -8.78 10.35
CA SER A 248 -15.52 -8.14 9.90
C SER A 248 -15.25 -7.13 8.78
N PHE A 249 -14.17 -6.35 8.91
CA PHE A 249 -13.76 -5.42 7.86
C PHE A 249 -13.32 -6.15 6.58
N LEU A 250 -12.41 -7.11 6.69
CA LEU A 250 -11.82 -7.80 5.53
C LEU A 250 -12.83 -8.67 4.77
N ARG A 251 -13.91 -9.12 5.42
CA ARG A 251 -14.99 -9.91 4.79
C ARG A 251 -16.05 -9.07 4.11
N ASP A 252 -16.00 -7.75 4.23
CA ASP A 252 -16.97 -6.89 3.56
C ASP A 252 -16.91 -7.09 2.05
N PRO A 253 -18.04 -7.36 1.39
CA PRO A 253 -18.10 -7.58 -0.06
C PRO A 253 -17.58 -6.42 -0.91
N SER A 254 -17.59 -5.20 -0.37
CA SER A 254 -17.03 -4.02 -1.05
C SER A 254 -15.53 -4.14 -1.32
N TRP A 255 -14.83 -5.00 -0.58
CA TRP A 255 -13.40 -5.24 -0.73
C TRP A 255 -13.09 -6.53 -1.50
N ALA A 256 -14.08 -7.19 -2.10
CA ALA A 256 -13.88 -8.45 -2.82
C ALA A 256 -12.90 -8.29 -3.98
N GLY A 257 -11.99 -9.25 -4.12
CA GLY A 257 -10.98 -9.27 -5.18
C GLY A 257 -9.78 -8.32 -4.97
N ILE A 258 -9.82 -7.42 -3.98
CA ILE A 258 -8.69 -6.52 -3.68
C ILE A 258 -7.64 -7.32 -2.89
N PRO A 259 -6.35 -7.35 -3.31
CA PRO A 259 -5.28 -8.00 -2.56
C PRO A 259 -5.11 -7.43 -1.14
N ARG A 260 -4.75 -8.30 -0.19
CA ARG A 260 -4.48 -7.94 1.21
C ARG A 260 -3.03 -8.22 1.53
N ILE A 261 -2.34 -7.22 2.01
CA ILE A 261 -0.92 -7.28 2.38
C ILE A 261 -0.78 -6.92 3.85
N GLY A 262 -0.08 -7.76 4.62
CA GLY A 262 0.32 -7.44 5.98
C GLY A 262 1.69 -6.76 6.01
N GLU A 263 1.79 -5.62 6.68
CA GLU A 263 3.05 -4.92 6.98
C GLU A 263 3.32 -5.00 8.49
N LEU A 264 3.78 -6.13 8.92
CA LEU A 264 3.73 -6.53 10.33
C LEU A 264 5.13 -6.64 10.93
N PRO A 265 5.28 -6.62 12.25
CA PRO A 265 6.56 -6.89 12.87
C PRO A 265 7.14 -8.23 12.40
N PRO A 266 8.46 -8.34 12.17
CA PRO A 266 9.06 -9.56 11.61
C PRO A 266 9.04 -10.73 12.61
N GLY A 267 8.74 -11.93 12.10
CA GLY A 267 8.76 -13.18 12.87
C GLY A 267 8.24 -14.35 12.06
N GLU A 268 9.05 -15.39 11.78
CA GLU A 268 8.64 -16.47 10.86
C GLU A 268 7.39 -17.23 11.36
N ARG A 269 7.25 -17.43 12.65
CA ARG A 269 6.06 -18.07 13.23
C ARG A 269 4.85 -17.18 13.11
N GLU A 270 5.01 -15.92 13.47
CA GLU A 270 3.99 -14.88 13.42
C GLU A 270 3.55 -14.61 11.98
N ASP A 271 4.46 -14.64 11.01
CA ASP A 271 4.15 -14.52 9.59
C ASP A 271 3.21 -15.64 9.11
N ARG A 272 3.43 -16.89 9.54
CA ARG A 272 2.53 -18.01 9.25
C ARG A 272 1.15 -17.84 9.87
N GLU A 273 1.10 -17.37 11.12
CA GLU A 273 -0.16 -17.08 11.82
C GLU A 273 -0.93 -15.94 11.14
N ASN A 274 -0.23 -14.86 10.73
CA ASN A 274 -0.81 -13.73 10.00
C ASN A 274 -1.35 -14.15 8.62
N LEU A 275 -0.61 -14.96 7.86
CA LEU A 275 -1.08 -15.48 6.57
C LEU A 275 -2.30 -16.38 6.73
N ALA A 276 -2.32 -17.25 7.76
CA ALA A 276 -3.49 -18.05 8.07
C ALA A 276 -4.71 -17.18 8.42
N PHE A 277 -4.50 -16.07 9.15
CA PHE A 277 -5.56 -15.11 9.46
C PHE A 277 -6.08 -14.43 8.18
N LEU A 278 -5.21 -13.94 7.31
CA LEU A 278 -5.59 -13.30 6.04
C LEU A 278 -6.39 -14.26 5.16
N ARG A 279 -5.88 -15.49 5.00
CA ARG A 279 -6.54 -16.54 4.22
C ARG A 279 -7.95 -16.84 4.74
N ALA A 280 -8.12 -16.98 6.05
CA ALA A 280 -9.42 -17.24 6.68
C ALA A 280 -10.37 -16.03 6.65
N SER A 281 -9.84 -14.83 6.43
CA SER A 281 -10.59 -13.58 6.35
C SER A 281 -10.97 -13.19 4.91
N CYS A 282 -10.46 -13.90 3.91
CA CYS A 282 -10.87 -13.71 2.53
C CYS A 282 -12.20 -14.43 2.27
N PRO A 283 -13.19 -13.80 1.60
CA PRO A 283 -14.40 -14.49 1.18
C PRO A 283 -14.01 -15.67 0.29
N THR A 284 -14.49 -16.86 0.61
CA THR A 284 -14.48 -17.99 -0.33
C THR A 284 -15.48 -17.68 -1.42
N THR A 285 -15.04 -17.61 -2.67
CA THR A 285 -15.90 -17.53 -3.85
C THR A 285 -16.84 -18.70 -3.95
#